data_8661bd9be2f56d1c6f862aad08069cff
#
_entry.id   8661bd9be2f56d1c6f862aad08069cff
#
_cell.length_a   1.000
_cell.length_b   1.000
_cell.length_c   1.000
_cell.angle_alpha   90.00
_cell.angle_beta   90.00
_cell.angle_gamma   90.00
#
_symmetry.space_group_name_H-M   'P 1'
#
loop_
_entity.id
_entity.type
_entity.pdbx_description
1 polymer ?
#
loop_
_entity_poly.entity_id
_entity_poly.type
_entity_poly.pdbx_seq_one_letter_code
_entity_poly.pdbx_strand_id
1 'polypeptide(L)'
;RGYISPYFVTNAERMEAVMDEPLILINEKKVSSMKDLLPVLEQVAKLGKPLIIIAEEVEGEALATLVVNKLRGTLNVSAVKAPGFGDRRKAMLEDIAILTGGQVISEDLGLKLENVKLTDLGRAKRVTIDKDNTTIVEGHGDPKKIEGRVKQIKAQIEETTSDYDREKLQERLAKIVGGVAVINVGAATETEMKEKKARVEDALHATKAAVEEGIVPGGGTAYLRCLKGLDSLKDLPLEQKVGVDIVRRSLEEPVRQIAANAGAEGSVVVGRVREDKNPNGGYNAAADEYVDMIKVGIIDPTKVSRCALQNAASVAGLMLTTEVMITELPEEKKEPAGGHAGHNHGMEGMY
;
A
#
# COMPACT_ATOMS: atom_id res chain seq x y z
N ARG A 1 2.84 -3.21 -8.43
CA ARG A 1 2.00 -4.40 -8.65
C ARG A 1 2.88 -5.64 -8.55
N GLY A 2 2.35 -6.75 -8.03
CA GLY A 2 3.02 -8.01 -7.93
C GLY A 2 2.86 -8.89 -9.17
N TYR A 3 3.33 -10.12 -9.08
CA TYR A 3 3.23 -11.08 -10.19
C TYR A 3 1.76 -11.44 -10.50
N ILE A 4 1.46 -11.62 -11.79
CA ILE A 4 0.11 -11.99 -12.25
C ILE A 4 -0.22 -13.44 -11.87
N SER A 5 0.78 -14.31 -11.76
CA SER A 5 0.59 -15.72 -11.42
C SER A 5 1.65 -16.20 -10.42
N PRO A 6 1.28 -16.96 -9.39
CA PRO A 6 2.22 -17.54 -8.43
C PRO A 6 3.19 -18.55 -9.07
N TYR A 7 2.91 -19.05 -10.26
CA TYR A 7 3.81 -19.94 -11.01
C TYR A 7 5.09 -19.25 -11.50
N PHE A 8 5.16 -17.91 -11.44
CA PHE A 8 6.37 -17.15 -11.74
C PHE A 8 7.38 -17.10 -10.58
N VAL A 9 6.98 -17.53 -9.38
CA VAL A 9 7.83 -17.57 -8.18
C VAL A 9 9.09 -18.40 -8.42
N THR A 10 10.25 -17.86 -8.03
CA THR A 10 11.55 -18.54 -8.09
C THR A 10 12.07 -18.92 -6.69
N ASN A 11 11.61 -18.23 -5.65
CA ASN A 11 11.91 -18.50 -4.26
C ASN A 11 10.61 -18.83 -3.51
N ALA A 12 10.33 -20.12 -3.31
CA ALA A 12 9.10 -20.59 -2.68
C ALA A 12 8.98 -20.21 -1.19
N GLU A 13 10.12 -20.10 -0.47
CA GLU A 13 10.10 -19.73 0.95
C GLU A 13 9.63 -18.28 1.18
N ARG A 14 9.99 -17.39 0.26
CA ARG A 14 9.61 -15.98 0.32
C ARG A 14 8.42 -15.64 -0.58
N MET A 15 7.96 -16.59 -1.39
CA MET A 15 6.95 -16.33 -2.41
C MET A 15 7.31 -15.17 -3.34
N GLU A 16 8.57 -15.11 -3.76
CA GLU A 16 9.14 -14.06 -4.60
C GLU A 16 9.68 -14.62 -5.92
N ALA A 17 9.54 -13.85 -7.00
CA ALA A 17 10.29 -14.06 -8.24
C ALA A 17 11.49 -13.12 -8.25
N VAL A 18 12.70 -13.66 -8.15
CA VAL A 18 13.96 -12.90 -8.19
C VAL A 18 14.63 -13.14 -9.52
N MET A 19 15.00 -12.07 -10.22
CA MET A 19 15.64 -12.11 -11.52
C MET A 19 16.85 -11.19 -11.54
N ASP A 20 18.01 -11.75 -11.85
CA ASP A 20 19.26 -11.01 -12.02
C ASP A 20 19.47 -10.70 -13.50
N GLU A 21 19.90 -9.47 -13.79
CA GLU A 21 20.14 -8.96 -15.15
C GLU A 21 18.98 -9.15 -16.14
N PRO A 22 17.70 -8.94 -15.70
CA PRO A 22 16.55 -9.19 -16.58
C PRO A 22 16.45 -8.17 -17.69
N LEU A 23 15.88 -8.62 -18.80
CA LEU A 23 15.28 -7.77 -19.82
C LEU A 23 13.86 -7.38 -19.41
N ILE A 24 13.42 -6.16 -19.73
CA ILE A 24 12.14 -5.62 -19.31
C ILE A 24 11.36 -5.16 -20.54
N LEU A 25 10.29 -5.88 -20.87
CA LEU A 25 9.33 -5.49 -21.89
C LEU A 25 8.23 -4.65 -21.25
N ILE A 26 8.03 -3.45 -21.75
CA ILE A 26 7.03 -2.50 -21.25
C ILE A 26 5.99 -2.29 -22.34
N ASN A 27 4.77 -2.82 -22.14
CA ASN A 27 3.69 -2.72 -23.10
C ASN A 27 2.51 -1.92 -22.52
N GLU A 28 2.01 -0.95 -23.26
CA GLU A 28 0.92 -0.08 -22.78
C GLU A 28 -0.40 -0.84 -22.65
N LYS A 29 -0.71 -1.66 -23.67
CA LYS A 29 -1.96 -2.41 -23.77
C LYS A 29 -1.85 -3.80 -23.12
N LYS A 30 -2.98 -4.47 -23.05
CA LYS A 30 -3.03 -5.86 -22.63
C LYS A 30 -2.38 -6.79 -23.66
N VAL A 31 -1.87 -7.92 -23.14
CA VAL A 31 -1.23 -8.98 -23.95
C VAL A 31 -2.04 -10.25 -23.75
N SER A 32 -2.76 -10.68 -24.78
CA SER A 32 -3.59 -11.89 -24.77
C SER A 32 -3.17 -12.91 -25.83
N SER A 33 -2.60 -12.43 -26.95
CA SER A 33 -2.15 -13.25 -28.08
C SER A 33 -0.69 -13.68 -27.92
N MET A 34 -0.44 -14.97 -28.01
CA MET A 34 0.92 -15.50 -28.01
C MET A 34 1.68 -15.14 -29.28
N LYS A 35 0.97 -15.04 -30.40
CA LYS A 35 1.56 -14.73 -31.70
C LYS A 35 2.34 -13.41 -31.67
N ASP A 36 1.82 -12.41 -30.96
CA ASP A 36 2.43 -11.08 -30.90
C ASP A 36 3.68 -11.06 -30.01
N LEU A 37 3.74 -11.94 -29.00
CA LEU A 37 4.90 -12.10 -28.12
C LEU A 37 6.00 -12.99 -28.70
N LEU A 38 5.67 -13.91 -29.59
CA LEU A 38 6.58 -14.95 -30.03
C LEU A 38 7.93 -14.40 -30.54
N PRO A 39 7.97 -13.34 -31.39
CA PRO A 39 9.23 -12.82 -31.90
C PRO A 39 10.19 -12.34 -30.83
N VAL A 40 9.68 -11.68 -29.78
CA VAL A 40 10.54 -11.20 -28.67
C VAL A 40 10.95 -12.35 -27.76
N LEU A 41 10.08 -13.31 -27.49
CA LEU A 41 10.41 -14.47 -26.67
C LEU A 41 11.49 -15.35 -27.28
N GLU A 42 11.46 -15.56 -28.61
CA GLU A 42 12.51 -16.28 -29.33
C GLU A 42 13.88 -15.59 -29.24
N GLN A 43 13.89 -14.27 -29.35
CA GLN A 43 15.13 -13.49 -29.19
C GLN A 43 15.68 -13.60 -27.76
N VAL A 44 14.81 -13.49 -26.75
CA VAL A 44 15.19 -13.57 -25.33
C VAL A 44 15.65 -14.99 -24.98
N ALA A 45 14.96 -16.02 -25.47
CA ALA A 45 15.33 -17.42 -25.23
C ALA A 45 16.74 -17.74 -25.78
N LYS A 46 17.08 -17.22 -26.96
CA LYS A 46 18.43 -17.36 -27.53
C LYS A 46 19.51 -16.72 -26.69
N LEU A 47 19.19 -15.64 -25.96
CA LEU A 47 20.13 -14.96 -25.04
C LEU A 47 20.25 -15.64 -23.68
N GLY A 48 19.30 -16.51 -23.32
CA GLY A 48 19.25 -17.15 -22.00
C GLY A 48 19.04 -16.19 -20.83
N LYS A 49 18.60 -14.94 -21.09
CA LYS A 49 18.35 -13.93 -20.05
C LYS A 49 16.92 -14.01 -19.52
N PRO A 50 16.72 -13.65 -18.24
CA PRO A 50 15.37 -13.51 -17.68
C PRO A 50 14.61 -12.38 -18.39
N LEU A 51 13.29 -12.54 -18.51
CA LEU A 51 12.39 -11.52 -19.07
C LEU A 51 11.30 -11.16 -18.09
N ILE A 52 11.06 -9.87 -17.91
CA ILE A 52 9.90 -9.35 -17.20
C ILE A 52 9.00 -8.65 -18.20
N ILE A 53 7.73 -8.97 -18.19
CA ILE A 53 6.71 -8.33 -19.01
C ILE A 53 5.86 -7.45 -18.09
N ILE A 54 5.87 -6.14 -18.36
CA ILE A 54 5.02 -5.16 -17.70
C ILE A 54 3.97 -4.73 -18.73
N ALA A 55 2.71 -5.09 -18.50
CA ALA A 55 1.63 -4.75 -19.41
C ALA A 55 0.37 -4.35 -18.63
N GLU A 56 -0.59 -3.70 -19.31
CA GLU A 56 -1.89 -3.43 -18.67
C GLU A 56 -2.48 -4.68 -18.05
N GLU A 57 -2.45 -5.77 -18.79
CA GLU A 57 -2.80 -7.12 -18.34
C GLU A 57 -2.08 -8.15 -19.23
N VAL A 58 -1.78 -9.32 -18.67
CA VAL A 58 -1.35 -10.49 -19.43
C VAL A 58 -2.34 -11.60 -19.12
N GLU A 59 -3.06 -12.07 -20.15
CA GLU A 59 -4.19 -12.97 -19.98
C GLU A 59 -4.26 -14.04 -21.07
N GLY A 60 -5.19 -14.96 -20.97
CA GLY A 60 -5.54 -15.93 -22.00
C GLY A 60 -4.37 -16.83 -22.44
N GLU A 61 -4.23 -16.99 -23.74
CA GLU A 61 -3.20 -17.86 -24.35
C GLU A 61 -1.78 -17.39 -24.00
N ALA A 62 -1.54 -16.07 -23.96
CA ALA A 62 -0.24 -15.53 -23.65
C ALA A 62 0.20 -15.91 -22.23
N LEU A 63 -0.66 -15.72 -21.24
CA LEU A 63 -0.35 -16.07 -19.84
C LEU A 63 -0.12 -17.58 -19.68
N ALA A 64 -1.02 -18.40 -20.24
CA ALA A 64 -0.90 -19.87 -20.16
C ALA A 64 0.42 -20.36 -20.75
N THR A 65 0.81 -19.85 -21.92
CA THR A 65 2.06 -20.23 -22.57
C THR A 65 3.28 -19.77 -21.79
N LEU A 66 3.29 -18.57 -21.25
CA LEU A 66 4.39 -18.07 -20.40
C LEU A 66 4.57 -18.95 -19.17
N VAL A 67 3.47 -19.31 -18.49
CA VAL A 67 3.49 -20.20 -17.32
C VAL A 67 4.04 -21.61 -17.68
N VAL A 68 3.55 -22.20 -18.77
CA VAL A 68 4.02 -23.53 -19.21
C VAL A 68 5.51 -23.51 -19.53
N ASN A 69 6.00 -22.51 -20.26
CA ASN A 69 7.42 -22.39 -20.60
C ASN A 69 8.30 -22.11 -19.36
N LYS A 70 7.79 -21.34 -18.40
CA LYS A 70 8.46 -21.14 -17.11
C LYS A 70 8.59 -22.45 -16.34
N LEU A 71 7.50 -23.23 -16.23
CA LEU A 71 7.50 -24.50 -15.51
C LEU A 71 8.40 -25.56 -16.19
N ARG A 72 8.49 -25.54 -17.51
CA ARG A 72 9.42 -26.40 -18.29
C ARG A 72 10.87 -25.95 -18.22
N GLY A 73 11.16 -24.78 -17.64
CA GLY A 73 12.52 -24.23 -17.59
C GLY A 73 13.05 -23.71 -18.93
N THR A 74 12.21 -23.62 -19.96
CA THR A 74 12.61 -23.14 -21.28
C THR A 74 12.73 -21.62 -21.35
N LEU A 75 11.95 -20.91 -20.50
CA LEU A 75 12.01 -19.46 -20.35
C LEU A 75 12.05 -19.08 -18.87
N ASN A 76 12.98 -18.20 -18.51
CA ASN A 76 12.92 -17.54 -17.21
C ASN A 76 12.15 -16.23 -17.35
N VAL A 77 10.84 -16.30 -17.16
CA VAL A 77 9.92 -15.19 -17.40
C VAL A 77 9.03 -14.93 -16.20
N SER A 78 8.65 -13.66 -16.01
CA SER A 78 7.58 -13.24 -15.12
C SER A 78 6.76 -12.15 -15.79
N ALA A 79 5.50 -12.03 -15.40
CA ALA A 79 4.61 -10.98 -15.89
C ALA A 79 3.97 -10.25 -14.71
N VAL A 80 3.90 -8.93 -14.82
CA VAL A 80 3.33 -8.04 -13.81
C VAL A 80 2.37 -7.05 -14.46
N LYS A 81 1.35 -6.66 -13.71
CA LYS A 81 0.38 -5.67 -14.16
C LYS A 81 0.96 -4.27 -14.05
N ALA A 82 0.79 -3.45 -15.09
CA ALA A 82 1.23 -2.06 -15.13
C ALA A 82 0.64 -1.26 -13.96
N PRO A 83 1.41 -0.33 -13.35
CA PRO A 83 0.92 0.52 -12.30
C PRO A 83 -0.01 1.61 -12.82
N GLY A 84 -1.00 2.03 -12.02
CA GLY A 84 -1.93 3.12 -12.36
C GLY A 84 -2.99 2.75 -13.40
N PHE A 85 -3.73 3.77 -13.84
CA PHE A 85 -4.81 3.67 -14.83
C PHE A 85 -4.78 4.89 -15.76
N GLY A 86 -5.29 4.74 -16.99
CA GLY A 86 -5.39 5.83 -17.96
C GLY A 86 -4.04 6.53 -18.20
N ASP A 87 -4.05 7.85 -18.28
CA ASP A 87 -2.85 8.67 -18.56
C ASP A 87 -1.77 8.53 -17.47
N ARG A 88 -2.16 8.26 -16.22
CA ARG A 88 -1.18 7.95 -15.17
C ARG A 88 -0.42 6.67 -15.45
N ARG A 89 -1.08 5.64 -15.95
CA ARG A 89 -0.39 4.40 -16.35
C ARG A 89 0.63 4.68 -17.43
N LYS A 90 0.25 5.44 -18.48
CA LYS A 90 1.18 5.85 -19.55
C LYS A 90 2.40 6.56 -18.97
N ALA A 91 2.18 7.56 -18.12
CA ALA A 91 3.25 8.32 -17.49
C ALA A 91 4.17 7.46 -16.59
N MET A 92 3.61 6.50 -15.84
CA MET A 92 4.41 5.60 -15.00
C MET A 92 5.17 4.56 -15.80
N LEU A 93 4.62 4.06 -16.92
CA LEU A 93 5.34 3.17 -17.83
C LEU A 93 6.51 3.89 -18.50
N GLU A 94 6.32 5.15 -18.86
CA GLU A 94 7.38 6.00 -19.40
C GLU A 94 8.50 6.25 -18.37
N ASP A 95 8.14 6.49 -17.10
CA ASP A 95 9.10 6.60 -16.01
C ASP A 95 9.95 5.33 -15.87
N ILE A 96 9.31 4.15 -15.94
CA ILE A 96 10.01 2.85 -15.88
C ILE A 96 10.92 2.68 -17.11
N ALA A 97 10.45 3.04 -18.29
CA ALA A 97 11.24 2.95 -19.53
C ALA A 97 12.51 3.83 -19.45
N ILE A 98 12.37 5.07 -18.98
CA ILE A 98 13.50 5.99 -18.78
C ILE A 98 14.48 5.44 -17.75
N LEU A 99 14.00 4.90 -16.63
CA LEU A 99 14.84 4.34 -15.57
C LEU A 99 15.60 3.09 -16.01
N THR A 100 15.02 2.29 -16.89
CA THR A 100 15.59 1.01 -17.30
C THR A 100 16.31 1.07 -18.67
N GLY A 101 16.23 2.22 -19.36
CA GLY A 101 16.84 2.42 -20.66
C GLY A 101 16.10 1.71 -21.80
N GLY A 102 14.85 1.34 -21.59
CA GLY A 102 13.95 0.78 -22.61
C GLY A 102 13.01 1.81 -23.19
N GLN A 103 11.99 1.33 -23.90
CA GLN A 103 10.89 2.16 -24.38
C GLN A 103 9.53 1.51 -24.13
N VAL A 104 8.49 2.32 -24.07
CA VAL A 104 7.11 1.84 -23.98
C VAL A 104 6.64 1.42 -25.34
N ILE A 105 6.19 0.18 -25.47
CA ILE A 105 5.55 -0.31 -26.68
C ILE A 105 4.10 0.15 -26.67
N SER A 106 3.79 1.06 -27.59
CA SER A 106 2.47 1.68 -27.73
C SER A 106 2.12 1.81 -29.20
N GLU A 107 0.91 1.38 -29.56
CA GLU A 107 0.39 1.54 -30.92
C GLU A 107 0.19 3.01 -31.28
N ASP A 108 -0.10 3.87 -30.30
CA ASP A 108 -0.22 5.32 -30.49
C ASP A 108 1.10 5.93 -30.99
N LEU A 109 2.24 5.30 -30.66
CA LEU A 109 3.58 5.67 -31.11
C LEU A 109 4.01 4.88 -32.37
N GLY A 110 3.12 4.08 -32.96
CA GLY A 110 3.42 3.25 -34.10
C GLY A 110 4.25 1.99 -33.80
N LEU A 111 4.44 1.67 -32.53
CA LEU A 111 5.20 0.52 -32.08
C LEU A 111 4.26 -0.67 -31.80
N LYS A 112 4.46 -1.75 -32.55
CA LYS A 112 3.72 -2.99 -32.35
C LYS A 112 4.57 -4.03 -31.66
N LEU A 113 3.94 -4.85 -30.82
CA LEU A 113 4.60 -5.88 -30.03
C LEU A 113 5.38 -6.89 -30.90
N GLU A 114 4.84 -7.25 -32.08
CA GLU A 114 5.46 -8.15 -33.06
C GLU A 114 6.79 -7.64 -33.64
N ASN A 115 7.04 -6.32 -33.60
CA ASN A 115 8.21 -5.69 -34.15
C ASN A 115 9.27 -5.27 -33.13
N VAL A 116 9.09 -5.68 -31.87
CA VAL A 116 9.98 -5.33 -30.76
C VAL A 116 11.36 -5.96 -30.94
N LYS A 117 12.39 -5.16 -30.76
CA LYS A 117 13.79 -5.58 -30.80
C LYS A 117 14.36 -5.62 -29.39
N LEU A 118 15.46 -6.35 -29.20
CA LEU A 118 16.15 -6.41 -27.91
C LEU A 118 16.66 -5.04 -27.43
N THR A 119 16.87 -4.11 -28.34
CA THR A 119 17.28 -2.73 -28.04
C THR A 119 16.16 -1.88 -27.43
N ASP A 120 14.92 -2.31 -27.62
CA ASP A 120 13.74 -1.62 -27.12
C ASP A 120 13.39 -2.03 -25.69
N LEU A 121 14.00 -3.14 -25.23
CA LEU A 121 13.80 -3.67 -23.88
C LEU A 121 14.64 -2.91 -22.86
N GLY A 122 14.00 -2.59 -21.74
CA GLY A 122 14.70 -2.08 -20.56
C GLY A 122 15.60 -3.14 -19.92
N ARG A 123 16.51 -2.70 -19.06
CA ARG A 123 17.44 -3.55 -18.32
C ARG A 123 17.57 -3.06 -16.88
N ALA A 124 17.84 -3.98 -15.97
CA ALA A 124 18.17 -3.66 -14.59
C ALA A 124 19.15 -4.68 -14.04
N LYS A 125 19.85 -4.35 -12.96
CA LYS A 125 20.74 -5.30 -12.27
C LYS A 125 19.95 -6.41 -11.60
N ARG A 126 18.84 -6.06 -10.94
CA ARG A 126 17.95 -7.02 -10.30
C ARG A 126 16.51 -6.55 -10.29
N VAL A 127 15.59 -7.50 -10.44
CA VAL A 127 14.18 -7.25 -10.17
C VAL A 127 13.64 -8.33 -9.24
N THR A 128 12.95 -7.89 -8.19
CA THR A 128 12.26 -8.76 -7.23
C THR A 128 10.78 -8.48 -7.30
N ILE A 129 9.98 -9.53 -7.44
CA ILE A 129 8.52 -9.45 -7.56
C ILE A 129 7.92 -10.32 -6.47
N ASP A 130 7.16 -9.71 -5.57
CA ASP A 130 6.31 -10.40 -4.61
C ASP A 130 4.84 -10.39 -5.06
N LYS A 131 3.94 -10.81 -4.18
CA LYS A 131 2.49 -10.84 -4.47
C LYS A 131 1.92 -9.43 -4.79
N ASP A 132 2.46 -8.40 -4.19
CA ASP A 132 1.89 -7.05 -4.21
C ASP A 132 2.77 -6.04 -4.95
N ASN A 133 4.08 -6.26 -4.98
CA ASN A 133 5.07 -5.28 -5.43
C ASN A 133 6.05 -5.85 -6.46
N THR A 134 6.58 -4.96 -7.28
CA THR A 134 7.73 -5.20 -8.15
C THR A 134 8.78 -4.14 -7.84
N THR A 135 9.95 -4.58 -7.45
CA THR A 135 11.09 -3.73 -7.11
C THR A 135 12.16 -3.87 -8.18
N ILE A 136 12.48 -2.78 -8.86
CA ILE A 136 13.54 -2.69 -9.88
C ILE A 136 14.73 -1.99 -9.25
N VAL A 137 15.87 -2.65 -9.22
CA VAL A 137 17.11 -2.14 -8.61
C VAL A 137 18.16 -1.90 -9.68
N GLU A 138 18.76 -0.71 -9.67
CA GLU A 138 19.82 -0.30 -10.60
C GLU A 138 19.41 -0.51 -12.07
N GLY A 139 18.40 0.26 -12.53
CA GLY A 139 18.03 0.32 -13.93
C GLY A 139 19.16 0.94 -14.79
N HIS A 140 19.31 0.48 -16.03
CA HIS A 140 20.37 0.91 -16.96
C HIS A 140 19.96 2.13 -17.81
N GLY A 141 19.11 3.01 -17.26
CA GLY A 141 18.69 4.24 -17.93
C GLY A 141 19.83 5.26 -18.07
N ASP A 142 19.70 6.14 -19.07
CA ASP A 142 20.64 7.25 -19.27
C ASP A 142 20.43 8.30 -18.15
N PRO A 143 21.48 8.62 -17.35
CA PRO A 143 21.38 9.61 -16.27
C PRO A 143 20.85 10.97 -16.71
N LYS A 144 21.19 11.43 -17.91
CA LYS A 144 20.70 12.72 -18.47
C LYS A 144 19.20 12.69 -18.75
N LYS A 145 18.68 11.57 -19.27
CA LYS A 145 17.25 11.39 -19.49
C LYS A 145 16.49 11.30 -18.17
N ILE A 146 17.06 10.60 -17.18
CA ILE A 146 16.49 10.51 -15.82
C ILE A 146 16.44 11.91 -15.17
N GLU A 147 17.52 12.68 -15.24
CA GLU A 147 17.54 14.05 -14.71
C GLU A 147 16.53 14.97 -15.42
N GLY A 148 16.41 14.86 -16.75
CA GLY A 148 15.40 15.58 -17.52
C GLY A 148 13.98 15.24 -17.07
N ARG A 149 13.69 13.95 -16.82
CA ARG A 149 12.38 13.51 -16.33
C ARG A 149 12.09 14.02 -14.93
N VAL A 150 13.08 14.01 -14.04
CA VAL A 150 12.97 14.59 -12.69
C VAL A 150 12.61 16.08 -12.74
N LYS A 151 13.27 16.87 -13.60
CA LYS A 151 12.96 18.28 -13.79
C LYS A 151 11.54 18.50 -14.32
N GLN A 152 11.10 17.69 -15.27
CA GLN A 152 9.75 17.74 -15.81
C GLN A 152 8.68 17.47 -14.74
N ILE A 153 8.86 16.43 -13.91
CA ILE A 153 7.89 16.10 -12.84
C ILE A 153 7.88 17.21 -11.77
N LYS A 154 9.03 17.78 -11.42
CA LYS A 154 9.10 18.92 -10.48
C LYS A 154 8.32 20.13 -11.00
N ALA A 155 8.45 20.47 -12.26
CA ALA A 155 7.68 21.55 -12.86
C ALA A 155 6.16 21.26 -12.80
N GLN A 156 5.74 20.04 -13.10
CA GLN A 156 4.33 19.63 -12.98
C GLN A 156 3.80 19.71 -11.53
N ILE A 157 4.64 19.44 -10.52
CA ILE A 157 4.28 19.58 -9.10
C ILE A 157 4.02 21.07 -8.75
N GLU A 158 4.80 21.99 -9.30
CA GLU A 158 4.66 23.43 -9.08
C GLU A 158 3.44 24.02 -9.81
N GLU A 159 3.13 23.51 -11.01
CA GLU A 159 2.04 24.02 -11.86
C GLU A 159 0.67 23.48 -11.43
N THR A 160 0.59 22.29 -10.82
CA THR A 160 -0.70 21.68 -10.48
C THR A 160 -1.40 22.41 -9.33
N THR A 161 -2.70 22.67 -9.51
CA THR A 161 -3.59 23.23 -8.49
C THR A 161 -4.30 22.16 -7.67
N SER A 162 -4.24 20.88 -8.10
CA SER A 162 -4.88 19.76 -7.44
C SER A 162 -3.93 19.14 -6.40
N ASP A 163 -4.32 19.13 -5.14
CA ASP A 163 -3.54 18.52 -4.06
C ASP A 163 -3.37 17.00 -4.28
N TYR A 164 -4.40 16.34 -4.84
CA TYR A 164 -4.33 14.93 -5.18
C TYR A 164 -3.31 14.65 -6.30
N ASP A 165 -3.30 15.46 -7.36
CA ASP A 165 -2.34 15.27 -8.45
C ASP A 165 -0.92 15.62 -7.98
N ARG A 166 -0.76 16.64 -7.13
CA ARG A 166 0.51 16.98 -6.48
C ARG A 166 1.06 15.80 -5.70
N GLU A 167 0.24 15.15 -4.87
CA GLU A 167 0.63 13.94 -4.12
C GLU A 167 1.09 12.82 -5.05
N LYS A 168 0.35 12.56 -6.12
CA LYS A 168 0.70 11.49 -7.09
C LYS A 168 1.95 11.79 -7.90
N LEU A 169 2.20 13.05 -8.22
CA LEU A 169 3.44 13.49 -8.86
C LEU A 169 4.64 13.36 -7.90
N GLN A 170 4.46 13.69 -6.62
CA GLN A 170 5.48 13.50 -5.58
C GLN A 170 5.81 12.02 -5.38
N GLU A 171 4.82 11.12 -5.36
CA GLU A 171 5.04 9.67 -5.32
C GLU A 171 5.87 9.18 -6.50
N ARG A 172 5.60 9.66 -7.71
CA ARG A 172 6.37 9.33 -8.92
C ARG A 172 7.80 9.84 -8.81
N LEU A 173 7.97 11.09 -8.42
CA LEU A 173 9.28 11.71 -8.22
C LEU A 173 10.13 10.92 -7.22
N ALA A 174 9.54 10.55 -6.08
CA ALA A 174 10.21 9.76 -5.05
C ALA A 174 10.70 8.40 -5.57
N LYS A 175 9.94 7.74 -6.44
CA LYS A 175 10.33 6.46 -7.06
C LYS A 175 11.49 6.60 -8.04
N ILE A 176 11.63 7.75 -8.70
CA ILE A 176 12.70 8.01 -9.68
C ILE A 176 13.99 8.46 -8.99
N VAL A 177 13.89 9.38 -8.02
CA VAL A 177 15.02 10.02 -7.35
C VAL A 177 15.51 9.21 -6.14
N GLY A 178 14.57 8.61 -5.42
CA GLY A 178 14.86 7.84 -4.22
C GLY A 178 15.42 6.46 -4.55
N GLY A 179 16.40 6.02 -3.79
CA GLY A 179 16.81 4.62 -3.78
C GLY A 179 15.73 3.72 -3.16
N VAL A 180 15.88 2.42 -3.30
CA VAL A 180 15.04 1.43 -2.61
C VAL A 180 15.72 1.03 -1.32
N ALA A 181 15.12 1.36 -0.17
CA ALA A 181 15.53 0.83 1.12
C ALA A 181 14.75 -0.45 1.42
N VAL A 182 15.45 -1.51 1.77
CA VAL A 182 14.87 -2.81 2.13
C VAL A 182 15.05 -3.04 3.62
N ILE A 183 13.95 -3.15 4.36
CA ILE A 183 13.97 -3.50 5.78
C ILE A 183 13.62 -4.99 5.89
N ASN A 184 14.62 -5.81 6.22
CA ASN A 184 14.41 -7.25 6.43
C ASN A 184 13.87 -7.49 7.84
N VAL A 185 12.70 -8.14 7.90
CA VAL A 185 12.04 -8.50 9.17
C VAL A 185 12.12 -10.01 9.34
N GLY A 186 12.60 -10.46 10.49
CA GLY A 186 12.69 -11.88 10.83
C GLY A 186 12.17 -12.16 12.24
N ALA A 187 11.68 -13.39 12.46
CA ALA A 187 11.23 -13.88 13.77
C ALA A 187 11.38 -15.41 13.83
N ALA A 188 11.21 -15.98 15.02
CA ALA A 188 11.29 -17.44 15.22
C ALA A 188 10.08 -18.19 14.63
N THR A 189 8.92 -17.54 14.54
CA THR A 189 7.69 -18.12 13.98
C THR A 189 7.10 -17.24 12.89
N GLU A 190 6.32 -17.84 12.00
CA GLU A 190 5.63 -17.10 10.91
C GLU A 190 4.64 -16.08 11.47
N THR A 191 3.91 -16.41 12.52
CA THR A 191 2.96 -15.50 13.16
C THR A 191 3.65 -14.28 13.75
N GLU A 192 4.76 -14.49 14.46
CA GLU A 192 5.56 -13.39 15.02
C GLU A 192 6.18 -12.52 13.92
N MET A 193 6.63 -13.15 12.83
CA MET A 193 7.18 -12.41 11.68
C MET A 193 6.12 -11.54 11.03
N LYS A 194 4.89 -12.03 10.84
CA LYS A 194 3.77 -11.25 10.30
C LYS A 194 3.41 -10.08 11.20
N GLU A 195 3.39 -10.29 12.51
CA GLU A 195 3.13 -9.24 13.50
C GLU A 195 4.21 -8.16 13.46
N LYS A 196 5.49 -8.54 13.48
CA LYS A 196 6.60 -7.58 13.37
C LYS A 196 6.59 -6.83 12.03
N LYS A 197 6.29 -7.51 10.92
CA LYS A 197 6.14 -6.86 9.61
C LYS A 197 5.03 -5.81 9.65
N ALA A 198 3.85 -6.15 10.15
CA ALA A 198 2.73 -5.23 10.26
C ALA A 198 3.07 -4.00 11.12
N ARG A 199 3.79 -4.19 12.21
CA ARG A 199 4.27 -3.10 13.09
C ARG A 199 5.25 -2.17 12.39
N VAL A 200 6.17 -2.70 11.58
CA VAL A 200 7.11 -1.90 10.77
C VAL A 200 6.37 -1.13 9.68
N GLU A 201 5.39 -1.77 9.01
CA GLU A 201 4.56 -1.12 8.00
C GLU A 201 3.73 0.04 8.58
N ASP A 202 3.15 -0.15 9.76
CA ASP A 202 2.42 0.88 10.49
C ASP A 202 3.33 2.06 10.85
N ALA A 203 4.49 1.80 11.42
CA ALA A 203 5.48 2.84 11.72
C ALA A 203 5.94 3.61 10.48
N LEU A 204 6.09 2.93 9.34
CA LEU A 204 6.44 3.56 8.07
C LEU A 204 5.34 4.50 7.58
N HIS A 205 4.08 4.05 7.62
CA HIS A 205 2.94 4.87 7.22
C HIS A 205 2.76 6.08 8.13
N ALA A 206 2.87 5.89 9.46
CA ALA A 206 2.83 6.99 10.42
C ALA A 206 3.95 8.01 10.19
N THR A 207 5.18 7.55 9.92
CA THR A 207 6.32 8.42 9.63
C THR A 207 6.09 9.24 8.35
N LYS A 208 5.59 8.61 7.28
CA LYS A 208 5.25 9.32 6.04
C LYS A 208 4.19 10.39 6.27
N ALA A 209 3.12 10.06 6.97
CA ALA A 209 2.06 11.00 7.31
C ALA A 209 2.57 12.19 8.16
N ALA A 210 3.51 11.91 9.09
CA ALA A 210 4.15 12.94 9.90
C ALA A 210 5.05 13.88 9.09
N VAL A 211 5.75 13.35 8.08
CA VAL A 211 6.56 14.18 7.16
C VAL A 211 5.69 15.11 6.32
N GLU A 212 4.48 14.68 5.94
CA GLU A 212 3.57 15.45 5.10
C GLU A 212 2.89 16.62 5.82
N GLU A 213 2.37 16.41 7.03
CA GLU A 213 1.56 17.42 7.75
C GLU A 213 2.08 17.73 9.17
N GLY A 214 3.24 17.19 9.54
CA GLY A 214 3.80 17.40 10.89
C GLY A 214 3.17 16.49 11.94
N ILE A 215 3.45 16.79 13.21
CA ILE A 215 3.04 16.01 14.37
C ILE A 215 2.25 16.86 15.36
N VAL A 216 1.44 16.19 16.16
CA VAL A 216 0.66 16.74 17.27
C VAL A 216 0.90 15.92 18.54
N PRO A 217 0.56 16.44 19.74
CA PRO A 217 0.56 15.63 20.97
C PRO A 217 -0.33 14.40 20.80
N GLY A 218 0.23 13.23 21.06
CA GLY A 218 -0.45 11.95 20.87
C GLY A 218 -1.42 11.59 22.00
N GLY A 219 -1.86 10.32 21.99
CA GLY A 219 -2.75 9.80 23.01
C GLY A 219 -4.13 10.46 23.06
N GLY A 220 -4.62 11.00 21.94
CA GLY A 220 -5.88 11.72 21.88
C GLY A 220 -5.83 13.16 22.40
N THR A 221 -4.71 13.61 22.94
CA THR A 221 -4.55 14.97 23.51
C THR A 221 -4.87 16.08 22.54
N ALA A 222 -4.45 15.92 21.26
CA ALA A 222 -4.70 16.91 20.21
C ALA A 222 -6.20 17.19 20.03
N TYR A 223 -7.06 16.19 20.09
CA TYR A 223 -8.50 16.35 19.98
C TYR A 223 -9.08 17.18 21.13
N LEU A 224 -8.61 16.97 22.36
CA LEU A 224 -9.03 17.79 23.51
C LEU A 224 -8.61 19.26 23.35
N ARG A 225 -7.46 19.52 22.73
CA ARG A 225 -7.01 20.91 22.43
C ARG A 225 -7.88 21.57 21.35
N CYS A 226 -8.47 20.81 20.43
CA CYS A 226 -9.39 21.31 19.41
C CYS A 226 -10.73 21.79 20.00
N LEU A 227 -11.11 21.40 21.22
CA LEU A 227 -12.35 21.87 21.88
C LEU A 227 -12.46 23.38 21.90
N LYS A 228 -11.36 24.10 22.11
CA LYS A 228 -11.31 25.57 22.12
C LYS A 228 -11.74 26.17 20.76
N GLY A 229 -11.45 25.47 19.66
CA GLY A 229 -11.86 25.91 18.33
C GLY A 229 -13.39 25.89 18.15
N LEU A 230 -14.09 24.95 18.81
CA LEU A 230 -15.55 24.88 18.76
C LEU A 230 -16.22 26.04 19.52
N ASP A 231 -15.53 26.67 20.48
CA ASP A 231 -16.07 27.79 21.24
C ASP A 231 -16.23 29.07 20.40
N SER A 232 -15.61 29.12 19.22
CA SER A 232 -15.79 30.21 18.26
C SER A 232 -17.11 30.11 17.48
N LEU A 233 -17.78 28.95 17.48
CA LEU A 233 -19.02 28.68 16.79
C LEU A 233 -20.24 29.08 17.64
N LYS A 234 -20.37 30.38 17.98
CA LYS A 234 -21.38 30.85 18.95
C LYS A 234 -22.74 31.20 18.33
N ASP A 235 -22.75 31.69 17.10
CA ASP A 235 -23.94 32.26 16.46
C ASP A 235 -24.64 31.28 15.51
N LEU A 236 -24.75 30.02 15.94
CA LEU A 236 -25.40 28.96 15.16
C LEU A 236 -26.87 28.78 15.60
N PRO A 237 -27.77 28.37 14.69
CA PRO A 237 -29.10 27.88 15.04
C PRO A 237 -29.04 26.73 16.05
N LEU A 238 -30.14 26.55 16.80
CA LEU A 238 -30.19 25.53 17.87
C LEU A 238 -29.87 24.13 17.39
N GLU A 239 -30.42 23.75 16.25
CA GLU A 239 -30.21 22.44 15.62
C GLU A 239 -28.73 22.20 15.25
N GLN A 240 -28.05 23.23 14.76
CA GLN A 240 -26.63 23.13 14.47
C GLN A 240 -25.76 23.09 15.74
N LYS A 241 -26.18 23.77 16.81
CA LYS A 241 -25.50 23.66 18.12
C LYS A 241 -25.50 22.25 18.65
N VAL A 242 -26.61 21.52 18.50
CA VAL A 242 -26.68 20.09 18.88
C VAL A 242 -25.61 19.27 18.13
N GLY A 243 -25.42 19.51 16.84
CA GLY A 243 -24.36 18.87 16.07
C GLY A 243 -22.94 19.21 16.58
N VAL A 244 -22.70 20.48 16.92
CA VAL A 244 -21.44 20.91 17.53
C VAL A 244 -21.19 20.22 18.88
N ASP A 245 -22.25 20.06 19.71
CA ASP A 245 -22.13 19.39 21.01
C ASP A 245 -21.86 17.88 20.85
N ILE A 246 -22.42 17.23 19.84
CA ILE A 246 -22.10 15.84 19.49
C ILE A 246 -20.60 15.72 19.17
N VAL A 247 -20.08 16.59 18.29
CA VAL A 247 -18.64 16.62 17.95
C VAL A 247 -17.81 16.91 19.20
N ARG A 248 -18.18 17.90 20.01
CA ARG A 248 -17.52 18.26 21.26
C ARG A 248 -17.37 17.05 22.18
N ARG A 249 -18.42 16.28 22.33
CA ARG A 249 -18.43 15.06 23.17
C ARG A 249 -17.52 13.99 22.57
N SER A 250 -17.59 13.78 21.26
CA SER A 250 -16.79 12.75 20.59
C SER A 250 -15.28 13.01 20.65
N LEU A 251 -14.84 14.26 20.71
CA LEU A 251 -13.41 14.60 20.83
C LEU A 251 -12.79 14.19 22.18
N GLU A 252 -13.59 13.88 23.19
CA GLU A 252 -13.12 13.38 24.47
C GLU A 252 -12.86 11.86 24.46
N GLU A 253 -13.55 11.12 23.60
CA GLU A 253 -13.58 9.65 23.62
C GLU A 253 -12.22 8.99 23.38
N PRO A 254 -11.31 9.47 22.49
CA PRO A 254 -10.00 8.85 22.33
C PRO A 254 -9.17 8.82 23.61
N VAL A 255 -9.12 9.94 24.35
CA VAL A 255 -8.40 9.98 25.66
C VAL A 255 -9.11 9.13 26.70
N ARG A 256 -10.44 9.20 26.74
CA ARG A 256 -11.26 8.42 27.65
C ARG A 256 -11.05 6.93 27.48
N GLN A 257 -11.04 6.44 26.25
CA GLN A 257 -10.85 5.03 25.95
C GLN A 257 -9.43 4.56 26.26
N ILE A 258 -8.40 5.37 25.95
CA ILE A 258 -7.00 5.05 26.30
C ILE A 258 -6.85 4.94 27.82
N ALA A 259 -7.40 5.88 28.57
CA ALA A 259 -7.36 5.84 30.02
C ALA A 259 -8.08 4.61 30.59
N ALA A 260 -9.26 4.31 30.09
CA ALA A 260 -10.03 3.13 30.50
C ALA A 260 -9.30 1.83 30.20
N ASN A 261 -8.66 1.70 29.03
CA ASN A 261 -7.85 0.54 28.66
C ASN A 261 -6.63 0.35 29.59
N ALA A 262 -6.12 1.44 30.18
CA ALA A 262 -5.05 1.42 31.17
C ALA A 262 -5.54 1.20 32.61
N GLY A 263 -6.85 1.06 32.82
CA GLY A 263 -7.45 0.89 34.14
C GLY A 263 -7.70 2.20 34.90
N ALA A 264 -7.48 3.36 34.25
CA ALA A 264 -7.74 4.68 34.84
C ALA A 264 -9.16 5.16 34.55
N GLU A 265 -9.69 6.05 35.47
CA GLU A 265 -11.00 6.65 35.27
C GLU A 265 -10.95 7.72 34.17
N GLY A 266 -11.50 7.40 32.99
CA GLY A 266 -11.40 8.24 31.78
C GLY A 266 -11.95 9.67 31.97
N SER A 267 -13.01 9.85 32.77
CA SER A 267 -13.58 11.16 33.04
C SER A 267 -12.64 12.07 33.84
N VAL A 268 -11.93 11.50 34.80
CA VAL A 268 -10.93 12.20 35.60
C VAL A 268 -9.74 12.61 34.75
N VAL A 269 -9.25 11.68 33.92
CA VAL A 269 -8.11 11.94 33.02
C VAL A 269 -8.45 13.06 32.02
N VAL A 270 -9.61 12.98 31.37
CA VAL A 270 -10.08 14.03 30.44
C VAL A 270 -10.17 15.38 31.11
N GLY A 271 -10.78 15.45 32.32
CA GLY A 271 -10.88 16.68 33.10
C GLY A 271 -9.51 17.30 33.36
N ARG A 272 -8.58 16.50 33.87
CA ARG A 272 -7.23 16.97 34.22
C ARG A 272 -6.41 17.41 33.00
N VAL A 273 -6.48 16.69 31.89
CA VAL A 273 -5.80 17.10 30.62
C VAL A 273 -6.40 18.40 30.08
N ARG A 274 -7.73 18.61 30.17
CA ARG A 274 -8.37 19.86 29.72
C ARG A 274 -7.96 21.08 30.54
N GLU A 275 -7.77 20.91 31.84
CA GLU A 275 -7.35 21.99 32.75
C GLU A 275 -5.87 22.34 32.65
N ASP A 276 -5.05 21.45 32.09
CA ASP A 276 -3.62 21.69 31.91
C ASP A 276 -3.37 22.83 30.92
N LYS A 277 -2.62 23.83 31.38
CA LYS A 277 -2.24 25.03 30.60
C LYS A 277 -1.18 24.74 29.55
N ASN A 278 -0.41 23.63 29.69
CA ASN A 278 0.54 23.22 28.68
C ASN A 278 -0.21 22.67 27.46
N PRO A 279 -0.04 23.26 26.25
CA PRO A 279 -0.71 22.79 25.04
C PRO A 279 -0.33 21.34 24.69
N ASN A 280 0.84 20.90 25.11
CA ASN A 280 1.35 19.53 24.88
C ASN A 280 1.11 18.61 26.07
N GLY A 281 0.51 19.10 27.16
CA GLY A 281 0.24 18.31 28.37
C GLY A 281 -0.82 17.25 28.09
N GLY A 282 -0.53 15.99 28.43
CA GLY A 282 -1.41 14.85 28.21
C GLY A 282 -1.16 13.75 29.22
N TYR A 283 -1.84 12.62 29.05
CA TYR A 283 -1.75 11.47 29.91
C TYR A 283 -0.95 10.33 29.25
N ASN A 284 0.16 9.94 29.89
CA ASN A 284 0.94 8.77 29.52
C ASN A 284 0.35 7.53 30.22
N ALA A 285 -0.46 6.78 29.49
CA ALA A 285 -1.16 5.61 30.02
C ALA A 285 -0.23 4.44 30.41
N ALA A 286 0.97 4.38 29.85
CA ALA A 286 1.93 3.32 30.17
C ALA A 286 2.60 3.52 31.54
N ALA A 287 2.78 4.80 31.95
CA ALA A 287 3.43 5.14 33.22
C ALA A 287 2.44 5.68 34.29
N ASP A 288 1.16 5.86 33.93
CA ASP A 288 0.13 6.52 34.75
C ASP A 288 0.55 7.92 35.20
N GLU A 289 1.10 8.73 34.28
CA GLU A 289 1.63 10.05 34.58
C GLU A 289 1.11 11.11 33.61
N TYR A 290 1.03 12.37 34.09
CA TYR A 290 0.72 13.53 33.28
C TYR A 290 2.02 14.23 32.87
N VAL A 291 2.26 14.28 31.54
CA VAL A 291 3.53 14.70 30.98
C VAL A 291 3.36 15.62 29.75
N ASP A 292 4.45 16.26 29.36
CA ASP A 292 4.51 16.89 28.02
C ASP A 292 4.71 15.81 26.97
N MET A 293 3.64 15.52 26.21
CA MET A 293 3.58 14.40 25.27
C MET A 293 4.66 14.49 24.19
N ILE A 294 4.93 15.72 23.69
CA ILE A 294 5.96 15.91 22.67
C ILE A 294 7.35 15.61 23.20
N LYS A 295 7.66 16.07 24.45
CA LYS A 295 8.98 15.85 25.06
C LYS A 295 9.27 14.41 25.35
N VAL A 296 8.26 13.63 25.72
CA VAL A 296 8.43 12.17 26.00
C VAL A 296 8.28 11.31 24.77
N GLY A 297 8.02 11.91 23.58
CA GLY A 297 7.91 11.19 22.32
C GLY A 297 6.57 10.48 22.08
N ILE A 298 5.52 10.84 22.83
CA ILE A 298 4.15 10.36 22.58
C ILE A 298 3.50 11.34 21.59
N ILE A 299 3.62 11.03 20.32
CA ILE A 299 3.22 11.90 19.21
C ILE A 299 2.33 11.15 18.22
N ASP A 300 1.42 11.88 17.59
CA ASP A 300 0.58 11.39 16.49
C ASP A 300 0.85 12.19 15.21
N PRO A 301 0.80 11.58 14.02
CA PRO A 301 0.82 12.32 12.77
C PRO A 301 -0.45 13.17 12.62
N THR A 302 -0.29 14.45 12.32
CA THR A 302 -1.43 15.39 12.15
C THR A 302 -2.40 14.90 11.08
N LYS A 303 -1.89 14.43 9.95
CA LYS A 303 -2.70 13.88 8.85
C LYS A 303 -3.61 12.73 9.31
N VAL A 304 -3.08 11.81 10.11
CA VAL A 304 -3.85 10.65 10.61
C VAL A 304 -4.99 11.12 11.51
N SER A 305 -4.68 11.96 12.50
CA SER A 305 -5.66 12.48 13.45
C SER A 305 -6.76 13.30 12.74
N ARG A 306 -6.36 14.17 11.80
CA ARG A 306 -7.30 14.98 11.01
C ARG A 306 -8.20 14.11 10.14
N CYS A 307 -7.63 13.18 9.37
CA CYS A 307 -8.40 12.30 8.49
C CYS A 307 -9.35 11.39 9.28
N ALA A 308 -8.93 10.89 10.43
CA ALA A 308 -9.78 10.05 11.28
C ALA A 308 -11.05 10.80 11.70
N LEU A 309 -10.89 12.03 12.21
CA LEU A 309 -12.05 12.86 12.60
C LEU A 309 -12.93 13.22 11.40
N GLN A 310 -12.33 13.64 10.30
CA GLN A 310 -13.05 14.03 9.07
C GLN A 310 -13.86 12.88 8.48
N ASN A 311 -13.25 11.70 8.38
CA ASN A 311 -13.91 10.51 7.85
C ASN A 311 -15.01 10.01 8.79
N ALA A 312 -14.77 10.01 10.11
CA ALA A 312 -15.78 9.66 11.10
C ALA A 312 -17.00 10.59 11.02
N ALA A 313 -16.78 11.90 10.93
CA ALA A 313 -17.85 12.89 10.80
C ALA A 313 -18.63 12.71 9.48
N SER A 314 -17.95 12.40 8.38
CA SER A 314 -18.58 12.15 7.09
C SER A 314 -19.50 10.93 7.13
N VAL A 315 -19.03 9.81 7.68
CA VAL A 315 -19.82 8.57 7.79
C VAL A 315 -20.97 8.75 8.78
N ALA A 316 -20.72 9.35 9.96
CA ALA A 316 -21.76 9.60 10.94
C ALA A 316 -22.85 10.55 10.39
N GLY A 317 -22.46 11.59 9.65
CA GLY A 317 -23.42 12.49 9.00
C GLY A 317 -24.32 11.79 7.99
N LEU A 318 -23.76 10.88 7.19
CA LEU A 318 -24.54 10.04 6.28
C LEU A 318 -25.50 9.11 7.05
N MET A 319 -25.03 8.46 8.11
CA MET A 319 -25.88 7.57 8.94
C MET A 319 -27.04 8.31 9.58
N LEU A 320 -26.85 9.54 10.04
CA LEU A 320 -27.90 10.37 10.62
C LEU A 320 -29.01 10.74 9.62
N THR A 321 -28.73 10.71 8.32
CA THR A 321 -29.69 11.03 7.25
C THR A 321 -30.36 9.79 6.66
N THR A 322 -29.98 8.57 7.08
CA THR A 322 -30.56 7.31 6.59
C THR A 322 -31.67 6.84 7.50
N GLU A 323 -32.76 6.33 6.91
CA GLU A 323 -33.88 5.73 7.62
C GLU A 323 -33.74 4.21 7.77
N VAL A 324 -32.98 3.58 6.87
CA VAL A 324 -32.82 2.12 6.81
C VAL A 324 -31.39 1.76 6.50
N MET A 325 -30.86 0.75 7.19
CA MET A 325 -29.59 0.10 6.88
C MET A 325 -29.86 -1.36 6.47
N ILE A 326 -29.40 -1.74 5.28
CA ILE A 326 -29.50 -3.10 4.78
C ILE A 326 -28.10 -3.73 4.89
N THR A 327 -28.00 -4.84 5.59
CA THR A 327 -26.73 -5.55 5.80
C THR A 327 -26.94 -7.06 5.66
N GLU A 328 -25.87 -7.78 5.37
CA GLU A 328 -25.89 -9.25 5.35
C GLU A 328 -25.99 -9.80 6.78
N LEU A 329 -26.81 -10.83 6.96
CA LEU A 329 -26.84 -11.58 8.22
C LEU A 329 -25.55 -12.40 8.34
N PRO A 330 -24.93 -12.44 9.52
CA PRO A 330 -23.80 -13.31 9.76
C PRO A 330 -24.19 -14.78 9.46
N GLU A 331 -23.46 -15.45 8.57
CA GLU A 331 -23.65 -16.88 8.39
C GLU A 331 -23.27 -17.63 9.68
N GLU A 332 -24.19 -18.44 10.20
CA GLU A 332 -23.88 -19.39 11.27
C GLU A 332 -22.78 -20.34 10.74
N LYS A 333 -21.60 -20.30 11.33
CA LYS A 333 -20.56 -21.28 11.06
C LYS A 333 -21.13 -22.65 11.43
N LYS A 334 -21.56 -23.42 10.44
CA LYS A 334 -21.87 -24.83 10.63
C LYS A 334 -20.56 -25.49 11.09
N GLU A 335 -20.54 -25.91 12.35
CA GLU A 335 -19.47 -26.78 12.83
C GLU A 335 -19.37 -27.98 11.90
N PRO A 336 -18.17 -28.39 11.44
CA PRO A 336 -18.04 -29.59 10.63
C PRO A 336 -18.63 -30.74 11.42
N ALA A 337 -19.66 -31.40 10.86
CA ALA A 337 -20.30 -32.57 11.46
C ALA A 337 -19.20 -33.56 11.82
N GLY A 338 -19.04 -33.83 13.10
CA GLY A 338 -18.03 -34.75 13.63
C GLY A 338 -18.17 -36.10 12.93
N GLY A 339 -17.10 -36.49 12.24
CA GLY A 339 -17.02 -37.80 11.64
C GLY A 339 -17.18 -38.85 12.71
N HIS A 340 -18.25 -39.65 12.64
CA HIS A 340 -18.40 -40.85 13.45
C HIS A 340 -17.21 -41.75 13.15
N ALA A 341 -16.33 -41.92 14.14
CA ALA A 341 -15.34 -43.00 14.16
C ALA A 341 -16.10 -44.31 14.15
N GLY A 342 -16.11 -45.03 13.04
CA GLY A 342 -16.61 -46.35 12.91
C GLY A 342 -15.78 -47.29 13.78
N HIS A 343 -16.36 -47.81 14.84
CA HIS A 343 -15.83 -48.98 15.56
C HIS A 343 -15.82 -50.17 14.62
N ASN A 344 -14.62 -50.54 14.20
CA ASN A 344 -14.40 -51.81 13.53
C ASN A 344 -14.10 -52.88 14.60
N HIS A 345 -15.11 -53.67 14.94
CA HIS A 345 -14.93 -54.88 15.76
C HIS A 345 -14.12 -55.91 14.97
N GLY A 346 -12.92 -56.16 15.45
CA GLY A 346 -12.13 -57.27 14.99
C GLY A 346 -12.84 -58.60 15.32
N MET A 347 -12.96 -59.46 14.33
CA MET A 347 -13.30 -60.89 14.50
C MET A 347 -12.00 -61.68 14.64
N GLU A 348 -11.81 -62.27 15.81
CA GLU A 348 -10.91 -63.41 16.01
C GLU A 348 -11.37 -64.60 15.19
N GLY A 349 -10.45 -65.34 14.68
CA GLY A 349 -10.69 -66.63 14.07
C GLY A 349 -9.46 -67.25 13.44
N MET A 350 -8.74 -68.07 14.27
CA MET A 350 -8.18 -69.37 14.03
C MET A 350 -7.64 -69.72 12.61
N TYR A 351 -6.39 -69.89 12.48
CA TYR A 351 -5.52 -71.06 12.39
C TYR A 351 -4.08 -70.65 12.14
#